data_dce29792136643af5ba418a2b02820e7
#
_entry.id   dce29792136643af5ba418a2b02820e7
#
_cell.length_a   1.000
_cell.length_b   1.000
_cell.length_c   1.000
_cell.angle_alpha   90.00
_cell.angle_beta   90.00
_cell.angle_gamma   90.00
#
_symmetry.space_group_name_H-M   'P 1'
#
loop_
_entity.id
_entity.type
_entity.pdbx_description
1 polymer ?
#
loop_
_entity_poly.entity_id
_entity_poly.type
_entity_poly.pdbx_seq_one_letter_code
_entity_poly.pdbx_strand_id
1 'polypeptide(L)'
;DEKYLELSEELKQSEKHKGTLDQGASQFLNAIEFVLRVYRQTEVIYVYAHLKNDQDTGNTDYQALYARASSLFSKVSEAVSWFEPEILQLSDDQIWQYFKEEPKLEVYRHYIQQIVDNRAHVLSAKQESLLAGAGEIFDASSDTFAVLNNADLVFPTIEGENGEIVQLSHGVYGQLLESTDRRVREAAFKGLYSVYEQFRNTFASTLGTHIKGHNFK
;
A
#
# COMPACT_ATOMS: atom_id res chain seq x y z
N ASP A 1 -6.17 21.54 -4.79
CA ASP A 1 -7.15 21.98 -3.79
C ASP A 1 -8.59 21.78 -4.24
N GLU A 2 -8.98 22.18 -5.45
CA GLU A 2 -10.33 22.01 -5.99
C GLU A 2 -10.80 20.53 -5.93
N LYS A 3 -10.03 19.62 -6.51
CA LYS A 3 -10.34 18.17 -6.46
C LYS A 3 -10.43 17.60 -5.06
N TYR A 4 -9.64 18.12 -4.12
CA TYR A 4 -9.73 17.71 -2.71
C TYR A 4 -11.08 18.10 -2.10
N LEU A 5 -11.54 19.32 -2.39
CA LEU A 5 -12.83 19.81 -1.89
C LEU A 5 -14.00 19.06 -2.54
N GLU A 6 -13.96 18.86 -3.86
CA GLU A 6 -14.96 18.09 -4.60
C GLU A 6 -15.11 16.67 -4.01
N LEU A 7 -13.99 15.96 -3.81
CA LEU A 7 -14.01 14.62 -3.25
C LEU A 7 -14.51 14.62 -1.81
N SER A 8 -14.14 15.61 -1.00
CA SER A 8 -14.61 15.73 0.38
C SER A 8 -16.13 15.92 0.46
N GLU A 9 -16.72 16.64 -0.49
CA GLU A 9 -18.18 16.76 -0.59
C GLU A 9 -18.84 15.47 -1.14
N GLU A 10 -18.19 14.81 -2.11
CA GLU A 10 -18.69 13.55 -2.65
C GLU A 10 -18.75 12.43 -1.60
N LEU A 11 -17.77 12.39 -0.68
CA LEU A 11 -17.76 11.40 0.42
C LEU A 11 -19.00 11.46 1.31
N LYS A 12 -19.66 12.61 1.45
CA LYS A 12 -20.91 12.72 2.20
C LYS A 12 -22.06 11.88 1.60
N GLN A 13 -21.89 11.46 0.33
CA GLN A 13 -22.85 10.59 -0.33
C GLN A 13 -22.69 9.11 0.07
N SER A 14 -21.60 8.73 0.73
CA SER A 14 -21.36 7.35 1.17
C SER A 14 -22.52 6.79 2.00
N GLU A 15 -23.06 7.59 2.92
CA GLU A 15 -24.19 7.20 3.76
C GLU A 15 -25.48 6.86 2.96
N LYS A 16 -25.60 7.31 1.70
CA LYS A 16 -26.76 6.96 0.85
C LYS A 16 -26.65 5.55 0.26
N HIS A 17 -25.45 5.02 0.18
CA HIS A 17 -25.19 3.68 -0.35
C HIS A 17 -25.11 2.61 0.75
N LYS A 18 -24.76 3.03 1.96
CA LYS A 18 -24.69 2.15 3.13
C LYS A 18 -26.06 1.56 3.48
N GLY A 19 -26.12 0.25 3.69
CA GLY A 19 -27.36 -0.45 3.99
C GLY A 19 -28.29 -0.63 2.77
N THR A 20 -27.77 -0.51 1.54
CA THR A 20 -28.59 -0.65 0.32
C THR A 20 -28.17 -1.80 -0.59
N LEU A 21 -27.12 -2.54 -0.27
CA LEU A 21 -26.59 -3.58 -1.14
C LEU A 21 -27.52 -4.79 -1.32
N ASP A 22 -28.45 -5.01 -0.37
CA ASP A 22 -29.49 -6.04 -0.43
C ASP A 22 -30.77 -5.61 -1.16
N GLN A 23 -30.87 -4.34 -1.58
CA GLN A 23 -32.07 -3.76 -2.18
C GLN A 23 -32.20 -4.03 -3.69
N GLY A 24 -31.23 -4.71 -4.31
CA GLY A 24 -31.27 -5.14 -5.70
C GLY A 24 -30.02 -4.81 -6.50
N ALA A 25 -29.95 -5.39 -7.72
CA ALA A 25 -28.76 -5.33 -8.57
C ALA A 25 -28.32 -3.90 -8.94
N SER A 26 -29.28 -2.97 -9.15
CA SER A 26 -28.95 -1.58 -9.48
C SER A 26 -28.32 -0.84 -8.30
N GLN A 27 -28.80 -1.05 -7.07
CA GLN A 27 -28.24 -0.45 -5.87
C GLN A 27 -26.84 -1.01 -5.59
N PHE A 28 -26.66 -2.33 -5.78
CA PHE A 28 -25.38 -3.00 -5.68
C PHE A 28 -24.36 -2.43 -6.68
N LEU A 29 -24.74 -2.27 -7.97
CA LEU A 29 -23.89 -1.63 -8.97
C LEU A 29 -23.52 -0.19 -8.60
N ASN A 30 -24.51 0.63 -8.21
CA ASN A 30 -24.29 2.03 -7.85
C ASN A 30 -23.30 2.17 -6.67
N ALA A 31 -23.39 1.29 -5.69
CA ALA A 31 -22.46 1.27 -4.55
C ALA A 31 -21.04 0.90 -4.98
N ILE A 32 -20.87 -0.12 -5.82
CA ILE A 32 -19.56 -0.50 -6.39
C ILE A 32 -18.94 0.68 -7.14
N GLU A 33 -19.71 1.27 -8.08
CA GLU A 33 -19.23 2.39 -8.89
C GLU A 33 -18.87 3.61 -8.04
N PHE A 34 -19.65 3.90 -7.00
CA PHE A 34 -19.35 4.97 -6.06
C PHE A 34 -18.00 4.70 -5.34
N VAL A 35 -17.86 3.54 -4.71
CA VAL A 35 -16.66 3.18 -3.94
C VAL A 35 -15.41 3.21 -4.80
N LEU A 36 -15.44 2.58 -5.97
CA LEU A 36 -14.29 2.55 -6.88
C LEU A 36 -13.95 3.93 -7.44
N ARG A 37 -14.96 4.78 -7.69
CA ARG A 37 -14.74 6.14 -8.17
C ARG A 37 -14.05 7.01 -7.12
N VAL A 38 -14.51 6.98 -5.87
CA VAL A 38 -13.87 7.79 -4.80
C VAL A 38 -12.47 7.30 -4.49
N TYR A 39 -12.21 5.99 -4.50
CA TYR A 39 -10.85 5.46 -4.36
C TYR A 39 -9.94 5.93 -5.51
N ARG A 40 -10.39 5.82 -6.75
CA ARG A 40 -9.60 6.26 -7.91
C ARG A 40 -9.26 7.76 -7.87
N GLN A 41 -10.21 8.59 -7.48
CA GLN A 41 -9.96 10.04 -7.34
C GLN A 41 -8.95 10.32 -6.22
N THR A 42 -9.07 9.62 -5.10
CA THR A 42 -8.14 9.71 -3.97
C THR A 42 -6.74 9.28 -4.37
N GLU A 43 -6.63 8.17 -5.07
CA GLU A 43 -5.35 7.63 -5.56
C GLU A 43 -4.62 8.64 -6.45
N VAL A 44 -5.31 9.29 -7.36
CA VAL A 44 -4.72 10.34 -8.22
C VAL A 44 -4.15 11.49 -7.39
N ILE A 45 -4.88 11.94 -6.37
CA ILE A 45 -4.42 13.02 -5.47
C ILE A 45 -3.22 12.54 -4.64
N TYR A 46 -3.30 11.34 -4.09
CA TYR A 46 -2.27 10.75 -3.24
C TYR A 46 -0.97 10.52 -4.00
N VAL A 47 -1.03 9.87 -5.17
CA VAL A 47 0.15 9.59 -6.00
C VAL A 47 0.83 10.89 -6.43
N TYR A 48 0.06 11.90 -6.84
CA TYR A 48 0.63 13.20 -7.18
C TYR A 48 1.38 13.83 -6.00
N ALA A 49 0.76 13.83 -4.81
CA ALA A 49 1.36 14.42 -3.62
C ALA A 49 2.61 13.64 -3.16
N HIS A 50 2.55 12.31 -3.24
CA HIS A 50 3.67 11.42 -2.90
C HIS A 50 4.87 11.66 -3.82
N LEU A 51 4.66 11.67 -5.14
CA LEU A 51 5.72 11.95 -6.11
C LEU A 51 6.33 13.34 -5.96
N LYS A 52 5.53 14.34 -5.57
CA LYS A 52 6.04 15.67 -5.25
C LYS A 52 6.93 15.67 -4.01
N ASN A 53 6.52 14.97 -2.97
CA ASN A 53 7.33 14.80 -1.77
C ASN A 53 8.64 14.05 -2.07
N ASP A 54 8.61 13.01 -2.89
CA ASP A 54 9.79 12.24 -3.28
C ASP A 54 10.77 13.06 -4.15
N GLN A 55 10.26 14.01 -4.94
CA GLN A 55 11.08 14.91 -5.75
C GLN A 55 11.99 15.79 -4.87
N ASP A 56 11.50 16.24 -3.72
CA ASP A 56 12.24 17.06 -2.75
C ASP A 56 11.65 16.90 -1.36
N THR A 57 12.20 15.95 -0.61
CA THR A 57 11.76 15.62 0.75
C THR A 57 12.05 16.72 1.78
N GLY A 58 12.92 17.68 1.46
CA GLY A 58 13.21 18.84 2.28
C GLY A 58 12.19 19.98 2.10
N ASN A 59 11.35 19.91 1.08
CA ASN A 59 10.38 20.97 0.77
C ASN A 59 9.14 20.86 1.68
N THR A 60 8.94 21.86 2.53
CA THR A 60 7.84 21.86 3.51
C THR A 60 6.45 21.91 2.88
N ASP A 61 6.31 22.53 1.70
CA ASP A 61 5.03 22.59 0.98
C ASP A 61 4.67 21.21 0.42
N TYR A 62 5.65 20.44 -0.05
CA TYR A 62 5.45 19.08 -0.54
C TYR A 62 5.15 18.11 0.59
N GLN A 63 5.83 18.25 1.75
CA GLN A 63 5.50 17.50 2.96
C GLN A 63 4.05 17.76 3.42
N ALA A 64 3.64 19.05 3.46
CA ALA A 64 2.28 19.42 3.84
C ALA A 64 1.24 18.89 2.84
N LEU A 65 1.53 18.95 1.54
CA LEU A 65 0.67 18.38 0.50
C LEU A 65 0.49 16.86 0.67
N TYR A 66 1.59 16.16 0.90
CA TYR A 66 1.56 14.70 1.12
C TYR A 66 0.79 14.31 2.39
N ALA A 67 1.02 15.03 3.51
CA ALA A 67 0.28 14.80 4.75
C ALA A 67 -1.23 15.01 4.58
N ARG A 68 -1.66 16.04 3.83
CA ARG A 68 -3.06 16.28 3.50
C ARG A 68 -3.65 15.16 2.63
N ALA A 69 -2.91 14.69 1.64
CA ALA A 69 -3.35 13.59 0.78
C ALA A 69 -3.47 12.27 1.55
N SER A 70 -2.54 11.97 2.46
CA SER A 70 -2.60 10.81 3.35
C SER A 70 -3.81 10.88 4.28
N SER A 71 -4.09 12.05 4.87
CA SER A 71 -5.28 12.27 5.69
C SER A 71 -6.58 12.08 4.89
N LEU A 72 -6.61 12.54 3.63
CA LEU A 72 -7.76 12.31 2.75
C LEU A 72 -7.96 10.82 2.47
N PHE A 73 -6.89 10.09 2.18
CA PHE A 73 -6.95 8.65 1.94
C PHE A 73 -7.56 7.92 3.15
N SER A 74 -7.13 8.25 4.36
CA SER A 74 -7.70 7.67 5.59
C SER A 74 -9.19 7.98 5.75
N LYS A 75 -9.61 9.21 5.47
CA LYS A 75 -11.04 9.61 5.51
C LYS A 75 -11.89 8.87 4.48
N VAL A 76 -11.35 8.65 3.27
CA VAL A 76 -12.04 7.87 2.24
C VAL A 76 -12.18 6.42 2.70
N SER A 77 -11.11 5.80 3.18
CA SER A 77 -11.14 4.42 3.68
C SER A 77 -12.16 4.25 4.81
N GLU A 78 -12.23 5.20 5.74
CA GLU A 78 -13.23 5.21 6.81
C GLU A 78 -14.65 5.33 6.25
N ALA A 79 -14.89 6.28 5.35
CA ALA A 79 -16.21 6.57 4.79
C ALA A 79 -16.79 5.40 3.98
N VAL A 80 -15.97 4.54 3.41
CA VAL A 80 -16.41 3.37 2.62
C VAL A 80 -16.14 2.03 3.31
N SER A 81 -15.73 2.03 4.56
CA SER A 81 -15.39 0.81 5.33
C SER A 81 -16.56 -0.16 5.51
N TRP A 82 -17.78 0.29 5.32
CA TRP A 82 -19.01 -0.53 5.36
C TRP A 82 -19.14 -1.47 4.16
N PHE A 83 -18.49 -1.18 3.03
CA PHE A 83 -18.78 -1.79 1.73
C PHE A 83 -18.48 -3.30 1.69
N GLU A 84 -17.27 -3.72 2.01
CA GLU A 84 -16.91 -5.14 2.01
C GLU A 84 -17.69 -5.95 3.06
N PRO A 85 -17.85 -5.47 4.32
CA PRO A 85 -18.69 -6.14 5.30
C PRO A 85 -20.15 -6.33 4.86
N GLU A 86 -20.74 -5.38 4.15
CA GLU A 86 -22.11 -5.54 3.62
C GLU A 86 -22.17 -6.56 2.49
N ILE A 87 -21.20 -6.58 1.57
CA ILE A 87 -21.11 -7.64 0.55
C ILE A 87 -21.04 -9.02 1.21
N LEU A 88 -20.22 -9.16 2.25
CA LEU A 88 -20.05 -10.43 2.97
C LEU A 88 -21.31 -10.89 3.74
N GLN A 89 -22.27 -10.01 3.99
CA GLN A 89 -23.58 -10.35 4.58
C GLN A 89 -24.56 -10.92 3.53
N LEU A 90 -24.38 -10.63 2.25
CA LEU A 90 -25.19 -11.21 1.18
C LEU A 90 -24.83 -12.69 0.98
N SER A 91 -25.82 -13.50 0.61
CA SER A 91 -25.56 -14.88 0.18
C SER A 91 -24.90 -14.91 -1.19
N ASP A 92 -24.14 -15.96 -1.49
CA ASP A 92 -23.53 -16.15 -2.81
C ASP A 92 -24.60 -16.20 -3.91
N ASP A 93 -25.71 -16.91 -3.67
CA ASP A 93 -26.80 -16.97 -4.62
C ASP A 93 -27.38 -15.58 -4.94
N GLN A 94 -27.52 -14.71 -3.94
CA GLN A 94 -28.02 -13.34 -4.12
C GLN A 94 -27.02 -12.50 -4.94
N ILE A 95 -25.75 -12.56 -4.60
CA ILE A 95 -24.69 -11.83 -5.33
C ILE A 95 -24.71 -12.24 -6.81
N TRP A 96 -24.64 -13.55 -7.09
CA TRP A 96 -24.60 -14.04 -8.48
C TRP A 96 -25.92 -13.90 -9.23
N GLN A 97 -27.03 -13.76 -8.51
CA GLN A 97 -28.31 -13.39 -9.12
C GLN A 97 -28.25 -11.92 -9.62
N TYR A 98 -27.66 -10.98 -8.85
CA TYR A 98 -27.48 -9.60 -9.29
C TYR A 98 -26.64 -9.49 -10.56
N PHE A 99 -25.62 -10.33 -10.73
CA PHE A 99 -24.84 -10.37 -11.99
C PHE A 99 -25.66 -10.85 -13.19
N LYS A 100 -26.72 -11.63 -12.98
CA LYS A 100 -27.64 -12.00 -14.07
C LYS A 100 -28.64 -10.89 -14.40
N GLU A 101 -29.05 -10.14 -13.40
CA GLU A 101 -30.04 -9.06 -13.53
C GLU A 101 -29.45 -7.78 -14.10
N GLU A 102 -28.19 -7.47 -13.77
CA GLU A 102 -27.50 -6.26 -14.20
C GLU A 102 -26.16 -6.62 -14.91
N PRO A 103 -26.16 -6.71 -16.24
CA PRO A 103 -24.98 -7.12 -17.01
C PRO A 103 -23.75 -6.21 -16.84
N LYS A 104 -23.93 -4.96 -16.42
CA LYS A 104 -22.83 -4.04 -16.15
C LYS A 104 -21.95 -4.49 -14.97
N LEU A 105 -22.49 -5.33 -14.09
CA LEU A 105 -21.73 -5.90 -12.99
C LEU A 105 -20.61 -6.82 -13.47
N GLU A 106 -20.68 -7.36 -14.69
CA GLU A 106 -19.71 -8.35 -15.18
C GLU A 106 -18.25 -7.86 -15.14
N VAL A 107 -18.03 -6.58 -15.38
CA VAL A 107 -16.68 -5.97 -15.31
C VAL A 107 -16.09 -6.05 -13.89
N TYR A 108 -16.92 -6.15 -12.86
CA TYR A 108 -16.53 -6.21 -11.45
C TYR A 108 -16.50 -7.65 -10.89
N ARG A 109 -16.79 -8.66 -11.71
CA ARG A 109 -16.90 -10.05 -11.27
C ARG A 109 -15.67 -10.53 -10.49
N HIS A 110 -14.48 -10.28 -11.02
CA HIS A 110 -13.26 -10.71 -10.35
C HIS A 110 -13.07 -10.01 -9.00
N TYR A 111 -13.31 -8.73 -8.92
CA TYR A 111 -13.22 -7.96 -7.69
C TYR A 111 -14.18 -8.46 -6.60
N ILE A 112 -15.45 -8.65 -6.96
CA ILE A 112 -16.46 -9.20 -6.04
C ILE A 112 -16.14 -10.63 -5.64
N GLN A 113 -15.66 -11.48 -6.58
CA GLN A 113 -15.25 -12.83 -6.27
C GLN A 113 -14.13 -12.88 -5.22
N GLN A 114 -13.13 -12.00 -5.33
CA GLN A 114 -12.06 -11.90 -4.34
C GLN A 114 -12.59 -11.57 -2.93
N ILE A 115 -13.57 -10.66 -2.84
CA ILE A 115 -14.20 -10.33 -1.56
C ILE A 115 -14.94 -11.56 -1.00
N VAL A 116 -15.71 -12.26 -1.83
CA VAL A 116 -16.48 -13.46 -1.44
C VAL A 116 -15.54 -14.59 -1.00
N ASP A 117 -14.46 -14.82 -1.73
CA ASP A 117 -13.47 -15.86 -1.41
C ASP A 117 -12.79 -15.60 -0.04
N ASN A 118 -12.63 -14.33 0.33
CA ASN A 118 -12.08 -13.96 1.63
C ASN A 118 -13.06 -14.16 2.80
N ARG A 119 -14.34 -14.47 2.56
CA ARG A 119 -15.36 -14.61 3.63
C ARG A 119 -14.95 -15.58 4.72
N ALA A 120 -14.31 -16.70 4.37
CA ALA A 120 -13.85 -17.70 5.33
C ALA A 120 -12.66 -17.24 6.19
N HIS A 121 -12.00 -16.15 5.79
CA HIS A 121 -10.81 -15.59 6.43
C HIS A 121 -11.09 -14.29 7.19
N VAL A 122 -12.30 -13.74 7.09
CA VAL A 122 -12.71 -12.54 7.82
C VAL A 122 -13.12 -12.93 9.24
N LEU A 123 -12.52 -12.28 10.21
CA LEU A 123 -12.82 -12.49 11.62
C LEU A 123 -14.07 -11.68 12.05
N SER A 124 -14.52 -11.91 13.28
CA SER A 124 -15.59 -11.07 13.82
C SER A 124 -15.14 -9.60 13.93
N ALA A 125 -16.08 -8.65 13.81
CA ALA A 125 -15.78 -7.22 13.89
C ALA A 125 -14.95 -6.83 15.13
N LYS A 126 -15.16 -7.53 16.27
CA LYS A 126 -14.39 -7.31 17.50
C LYS A 126 -12.94 -7.78 17.36
N GLN A 127 -12.71 -8.91 16.69
CA GLN A 127 -11.37 -9.45 16.46
C GLN A 127 -10.61 -8.60 15.43
N GLU A 128 -11.27 -8.18 14.35
CA GLU A 128 -10.71 -7.27 13.35
C GLU A 128 -10.30 -5.92 13.99
N SER A 129 -11.16 -5.36 14.83
CA SER A 129 -10.85 -4.11 15.54
C SER A 129 -9.65 -4.28 16.49
N LEU A 130 -9.53 -5.42 17.16
CA LEU A 130 -8.38 -5.71 18.03
C LEU A 130 -7.08 -5.84 17.22
N LEU A 131 -7.12 -6.56 16.10
CA LEU A 131 -5.96 -6.70 15.21
C LEU A 131 -5.55 -5.36 14.56
N ALA A 132 -6.53 -4.57 14.13
CA ALA A 132 -6.27 -3.23 13.61
C ALA A 132 -5.60 -2.32 14.65
N GLY A 133 -6.04 -2.38 15.91
CA GLY A 133 -5.41 -1.66 17.03
C GLY A 133 -3.97 -2.11 17.33
N ALA A 134 -3.59 -3.33 16.93
CA ALA A 134 -2.23 -3.84 17.07
C ALA A 134 -1.36 -3.60 15.80
N GLY A 135 -1.89 -2.94 14.78
CA GLY A 135 -1.24 -2.75 13.47
C GLY A 135 0.17 -2.17 13.58
N GLU A 136 0.34 -1.08 14.33
CA GLU A 136 1.65 -0.45 14.53
C GLU A 136 2.69 -1.40 15.13
N ILE A 137 2.26 -2.35 15.99
CA ILE A 137 3.15 -3.36 16.58
C ILE A 137 3.58 -4.36 15.50
N PHE A 138 2.66 -4.76 14.63
CA PHE A 138 2.96 -5.68 13.53
C PHE A 138 3.89 -5.05 12.47
N ASP A 139 3.76 -3.75 12.24
CA ASP A 139 4.53 -3.02 11.23
C ASP A 139 5.92 -2.57 11.76
N ALA A 140 6.12 -2.53 13.08
CA ALA A 140 7.36 -2.05 13.71
C ALA A 140 8.64 -2.74 13.20
N SER A 141 8.59 -4.01 12.82
CA SER A 141 9.75 -4.71 12.25
C SER A 141 10.07 -4.24 10.82
N SER A 142 9.06 -3.93 10.03
CA SER A 142 9.21 -3.35 8.70
C SER A 142 9.78 -1.93 8.78
N ASP A 143 9.27 -1.13 9.70
CA ASP A 143 9.76 0.23 9.94
C ASP A 143 11.21 0.24 10.42
N THR A 144 11.56 -0.68 11.33
CA THR A 144 12.94 -0.85 11.79
C THR A 144 13.89 -1.19 10.62
N PHE A 145 13.46 -2.09 9.73
CA PHE A 145 14.22 -2.40 8.52
C PHE A 145 14.35 -1.17 7.62
N ALA A 146 13.26 -0.44 7.39
CA ALA A 146 13.26 0.74 6.52
C ALA A 146 14.19 1.84 7.02
N VAL A 147 14.15 2.15 8.32
CA VAL A 147 15.04 3.14 8.94
C VAL A 147 16.50 2.69 8.83
N LEU A 148 16.81 1.45 9.22
CA LEU A 148 18.17 0.92 9.13
C LEU A 148 18.68 0.95 7.69
N ASN A 149 17.92 0.44 6.74
CA ASN A 149 18.32 0.29 5.35
C ASN A 149 18.45 1.63 4.60
N ASN A 150 17.60 2.59 4.89
CA ASN A 150 17.51 3.82 4.11
C ASN A 150 18.19 5.03 4.77
N ALA A 151 18.44 4.96 6.08
CA ALA A 151 19.03 6.07 6.83
C ALA A 151 20.36 5.73 7.51
N ASP A 152 20.47 4.56 8.17
CA ASP A 152 21.59 4.28 9.06
C ASP A 152 22.73 3.53 8.38
N LEU A 153 22.47 2.70 7.35
CA LEU A 153 23.51 1.97 6.64
C LEU A 153 24.37 2.91 5.81
N VAL A 154 25.67 2.85 6.08
CA VAL A 154 26.69 3.58 5.31
C VAL A 154 27.47 2.57 4.48
N PHE A 155 27.35 2.66 3.15
CA PHE A 155 28.08 1.81 2.23
C PHE A 155 29.48 2.37 1.98
N PRO A 156 30.48 1.50 1.68
CA PRO A 156 31.83 1.95 1.39
C PRO A 156 31.93 2.64 0.04
N THR A 157 33.04 3.31 -0.19
CA THR A 157 33.49 3.73 -1.52
C THR A 157 34.24 2.60 -2.21
N ILE A 158 34.18 2.56 -3.55
CA ILE A 158 34.96 1.67 -4.39
C ILE A 158 35.65 2.46 -5.51
N GLU A 159 36.64 1.85 -6.16
CA GLU A 159 37.28 2.39 -7.35
C GLU A 159 36.48 2.00 -8.60
N GLY A 160 36.07 2.97 -9.40
CA GLY A 160 35.36 2.79 -10.67
C GLY A 160 36.27 2.37 -11.82
N GLU A 161 35.74 2.39 -13.07
CA GLU A 161 36.45 1.93 -14.27
C GLU A 161 37.71 2.74 -14.57
N ASN A 162 37.64 4.05 -14.35
CA ASN A 162 38.72 4.99 -14.70
C ASN A 162 39.56 5.40 -13.47
N GLY A 163 39.43 4.68 -12.33
CA GLY A 163 40.13 4.97 -11.10
C GLY A 163 39.46 6.04 -10.22
N GLU A 164 38.29 6.52 -10.57
CA GLU A 164 37.49 7.43 -9.74
C GLU A 164 36.97 6.73 -8.49
N ILE A 165 36.83 7.50 -7.41
CA ILE A 165 36.24 6.99 -6.15
C ILE A 165 34.73 7.17 -6.21
N VAL A 166 33.97 6.06 -6.12
CA VAL A 166 32.53 6.00 -6.22
C VAL A 166 31.93 5.61 -4.88
N GLN A 167 31.05 6.44 -4.32
CA GLN A 167 30.26 6.12 -3.14
C GLN A 167 29.17 5.11 -3.50
N LEU A 168 29.15 3.97 -2.84
CA LEU A 168 28.08 2.98 -3.04
C LEU A 168 26.75 3.46 -2.46
N SER A 169 25.70 3.18 -3.19
CA SER A 169 24.32 3.23 -2.78
C SER A 169 23.53 2.15 -3.54
N HIS A 170 22.28 1.90 -3.19
CA HIS A 170 21.45 0.93 -3.92
C HIS A 170 21.32 1.27 -5.41
N GLY A 171 21.09 2.54 -5.75
CA GLY A 171 21.00 3.00 -7.15
C GLY A 171 22.31 2.86 -7.90
N VAL A 172 23.42 3.30 -7.30
CA VAL A 172 24.76 3.22 -7.89
C VAL A 172 25.22 1.76 -8.06
N TYR A 173 24.88 0.89 -7.11
CA TYR A 173 25.18 -0.54 -7.18
C TYR A 173 24.62 -1.17 -8.46
N GLY A 174 23.35 -0.90 -8.78
CA GLY A 174 22.71 -1.40 -10.00
C GLY A 174 23.49 -0.98 -11.27
N GLN A 175 23.87 0.29 -11.37
CA GLN A 175 24.67 0.81 -12.48
C GLN A 175 26.05 0.14 -12.58
N LEU A 176 26.72 -0.03 -11.45
CA LEU A 176 28.07 -0.65 -11.43
C LEU A 176 28.07 -2.13 -11.81
N LEU A 177 26.96 -2.84 -11.60
CA LEU A 177 26.82 -4.23 -12.06
C LEU A 177 26.71 -4.36 -13.60
N GLU A 178 26.37 -3.28 -14.31
CA GLU A 178 26.36 -3.23 -15.76
C GLU A 178 27.73 -2.90 -16.36
N SER A 179 28.73 -2.56 -15.53
CA SER A 179 30.10 -2.28 -15.96
C SER A 179 30.70 -3.45 -16.74
N THR A 180 31.44 -3.15 -17.81
CA THR A 180 32.21 -4.17 -18.57
C THR A 180 33.42 -4.67 -17.79
N ASP A 181 33.95 -3.88 -16.83
CA ASP A 181 35.05 -4.26 -15.94
C ASP A 181 34.57 -5.17 -14.82
N ARG A 182 35.02 -6.42 -14.84
CA ARG A 182 34.70 -7.39 -13.80
C ARG A 182 35.16 -6.95 -12.40
N ARG A 183 36.31 -6.25 -12.30
CA ARG A 183 36.85 -5.74 -11.04
C ARG A 183 35.86 -4.80 -10.36
N VAL A 184 35.26 -3.90 -11.14
CA VAL A 184 34.24 -2.95 -10.67
C VAL A 184 32.98 -3.67 -10.18
N ARG A 185 32.45 -4.63 -10.98
CA ARG A 185 31.28 -5.42 -10.56
C ARG A 185 31.54 -6.19 -9.27
N GLU A 186 32.71 -6.82 -9.13
CA GLU A 186 33.10 -7.57 -7.95
C GLU A 186 33.25 -6.65 -6.71
N ALA A 187 33.87 -5.48 -6.87
CA ALA A 187 34.03 -4.50 -5.80
C ALA A 187 32.69 -3.95 -5.34
N ALA A 188 31.79 -3.64 -6.28
CA ALA A 188 30.43 -3.19 -5.99
C ALA A 188 29.65 -4.25 -5.19
N PHE A 189 29.67 -5.50 -5.66
CA PHE A 189 29.00 -6.62 -4.96
C PHE A 189 29.55 -6.82 -3.54
N LYS A 190 30.84 -6.97 -3.40
CA LYS A 190 31.49 -7.18 -2.09
C LYS A 190 31.28 -5.99 -1.17
N GLY A 191 31.38 -4.76 -1.70
CA GLY A 191 31.20 -3.53 -0.93
C GLY A 191 29.77 -3.43 -0.38
N LEU A 192 28.74 -3.64 -1.22
CA LEU A 192 27.36 -3.58 -0.76
C LEU A 192 27.06 -4.67 0.28
N TYR A 193 27.33 -5.94 -0.05
CA TYR A 193 26.96 -7.07 0.81
C TYR A 193 27.80 -7.18 2.07
N SER A 194 29.01 -6.61 2.12
CA SER A 194 29.79 -6.55 3.36
C SER A 194 29.08 -5.78 4.46
N VAL A 195 28.31 -4.74 4.11
CA VAL A 195 27.51 -3.96 5.08
C VAL A 195 26.35 -4.80 5.60
N TYR A 196 25.62 -5.46 4.70
CA TYR A 196 24.52 -6.37 5.12
C TYR A 196 25.00 -7.51 5.99
N GLU A 197 26.18 -8.07 5.69
CA GLU A 197 26.77 -9.14 6.51
C GLU A 197 27.04 -8.70 7.96
N GLN A 198 27.44 -7.45 8.19
CA GLN A 198 27.63 -6.91 9.53
C GLN A 198 26.33 -6.89 10.35
N PHE A 199 25.19 -6.68 9.70
CA PHE A 199 23.87 -6.62 10.33
C PHE A 199 23.04 -7.90 10.13
N ARG A 200 23.64 -8.99 9.67
CA ARG A 200 22.96 -10.25 9.36
C ARG A 200 22.01 -10.72 10.46
N ASN A 201 22.45 -10.67 11.71
CA ASN A 201 21.64 -11.13 12.84
C ASN A 201 20.45 -10.20 13.11
N THR A 202 20.63 -8.89 12.95
CA THR A 202 19.56 -7.89 13.08
C THR A 202 18.51 -8.09 11.98
N PHE A 203 18.94 -8.25 10.73
CA PHE A 203 18.05 -8.54 9.62
C PHE A 203 17.29 -9.85 9.80
N ALA A 204 17.97 -10.91 10.25
CA ALA A 204 17.34 -12.20 10.52
C ALA A 204 16.27 -12.09 11.64
N SER A 205 16.56 -11.33 12.70
CA SER A 205 15.61 -11.09 13.79
C SER A 205 14.40 -10.27 13.32
N THR A 206 14.64 -9.19 12.58
CA THR A 206 13.60 -8.30 12.06
C THR A 206 12.68 -9.05 11.09
N LEU A 207 13.27 -9.77 10.13
CA LEU A 207 12.50 -10.60 9.18
C LEU A 207 11.72 -11.70 9.89
N GLY A 208 12.34 -12.38 10.86
CA GLY A 208 11.68 -13.43 11.65
C GLY A 208 10.49 -12.89 12.45
N THR A 209 10.57 -11.66 12.97
CA THR A 209 9.46 -10.99 13.66
C THR A 209 8.35 -10.62 12.69
N HIS A 210 8.70 -10.09 11.51
CA HIS A 210 7.74 -9.77 10.47
C HIS A 210 6.95 -11.00 10.00
N ILE A 211 7.63 -12.12 9.72
CA ILE A 211 7.01 -13.39 9.32
C ILE A 211 6.06 -13.91 10.43
N LYS A 212 6.48 -13.84 11.70
CA LYS A 212 5.62 -14.26 12.82
C LYS A 212 4.36 -13.40 12.92
N GLY A 213 4.48 -12.08 12.77
CA GLY A 213 3.34 -11.16 12.74
C GLY A 213 2.38 -11.46 11.59
N HIS A 214 2.91 -11.74 10.40
CA HIS A 214 2.11 -12.11 9.22
C HIS A 214 1.37 -13.43 9.37
N ASN A 215 2.01 -14.43 9.97
CA ASN A 215 1.39 -15.74 10.22
C ASN A 215 0.37 -15.71 11.38
N PHE A 216 0.40 -14.69 12.23
CA PHE A 216 -0.54 -14.51 13.33
C PHE A 216 -1.85 -13.87 12.87
N LYS A 217 -1.80 -12.98 11.89
CA LYS A 217 -2.99 -12.33 11.30
C LYS A 217 -3.80 -13.30 10.46
#